data_027c045824141b1a24e7a08547541915
#
_entry.id   027c045824141b1a24e7a08547541915
#
_cell.length_a   1.000
_cell.length_b   1.000
_cell.length_c   1.000
_cell.angle_alpha   90.00
_cell.angle_beta   90.00
_cell.angle_gamma   90.00
#
_symmetry.space_group_name_H-M   'P 1'
#
loop_
_entity.id
_entity.type
_entity.pdbx_description
1 polymer ?
#
loop_
_entity_poly.entity_id
_entity_poly.type
_entity_poly.pdbx_seq_one_letter_code
_entity_poly.pdbx_strand_id
1 'polypeptide(L)'
;MTAADRRALLVAVAALALGAAPAGAQTWRTLDVSRQLHDSGALQVKVQYGAGRLELHAAATRVLYDMRLRYDAERTEPLHAFTQNPRVLRLGVRKQNVKVPNDRNPAEMRLDLADAVPMELSLELGAVEADLDLTRLRLQRLDVQTNASEATLRFDSPNPEPMTSMRLDVGAASLKALRLANANAEEISVDAGVGNVDLDFGGEWRRDMSLDVEVSLGVAHLRVPSDVGVRVEVRKALGSFEHDGLEKRDGAYYSENWDTARHRLRIRAEATLGKVELEHR
;
A
#
# COMPACT_ATOMS: atom_id res chain seq x y z
N MET A 1 -58.04 -29.70 68.71
CA MET A 1 -57.15 -30.88 68.62
C MET A 1 -56.90 -31.11 67.16
N THR A 2 -55.86 -30.85 66.66
CA THR A 2 -54.57 -31.37 66.56
C THR A 2 -53.70 -30.55 65.53
N ALA A 3 -52.51 -30.34 65.90
CA ALA A 3 -51.37 -29.75 65.30
C ALA A 3 -51.31 -29.67 63.79
N ALA A 4 -50.96 -28.47 63.30
CA ALA A 4 -50.61 -28.17 61.96
C ALA A 4 -49.07 -28.39 61.76
N ASP A 5 -48.71 -29.26 60.85
CA ASP A 5 -47.34 -29.40 60.34
C ASP A 5 -47.01 -28.27 59.34
N ARG A 6 -46.12 -27.41 59.72
CA ARG A 6 -45.47 -26.43 58.82
C ARG A 6 -44.25 -27.04 58.24
N ARG A 7 -44.32 -27.50 56.99
CA ARG A 7 -43.17 -27.82 56.22
C ARG A 7 -42.63 -26.53 55.57
N ALA A 8 -41.49 -26.08 56.06
CA ALA A 8 -40.75 -25.02 55.47
C ALA A 8 -40.10 -25.49 54.20
N LEU A 9 -40.42 -24.87 53.05
CA LEU A 9 -39.79 -25.07 51.74
C LEU A 9 -38.51 -24.21 51.67
N LEU A 10 -37.36 -24.85 51.80
CA LEU A 10 -36.06 -24.22 51.55
C LEU A 10 -35.85 -24.15 50.03
N VAL A 11 -36.02 -22.96 49.45
CA VAL A 11 -35.60 -22.65 48.07
C VAL A 11 -34.10 -22.36 48.09
N ALA A 12 -33.31 -23.32 47.59
CA ALA A 12 -31.89 -23.10 47.34
C ALA A 12 -31.74 -22.30 46.07
N VAL A 13 -31.38 -21.00 46.18
CA VAL A 13 -30.96 -20.17 45.05
C VAL A 13 -29.51 -20.56 44.71
N ALA A 14 -29.35 -21.38 43.69
CA ALA A 14 -28.03 -21.61 43.09
C ALA A 14 -27.63 -20.37 42.31
N ALA A 15 -26.72 -19.55 42.86
CA ALA A 15 -26.10 -18.45 42.17
C ALA A 15 -25.12 -19.06 41.11
N LEU A 16 -25.54 -19.06 39.84
CA LEU A 16 -24.60 -19.28 38.74
C LEU A 16 -23.64 -18.09 38.70
N ALA A 17 -22.43 -18.27 39.23
CA ALA A 17 -21.32 -17.41 38.95
C ALA A 17 -20.92 -17.64 37.47
N LEU A 18 -21.44 -16.81 36.57
CA LEU A 18 -20.82 -16.65 35.24
C LEU A 18 -19.41 -16.13 35.48
N GLY A 19 -18.44 -17.03 35.39
CA GLY A 19 -17.05 -16.66 35.33
C GLY A 19 -16.83 -15.86 34.04
N ALA A 20 -16.69 -14.53 34.18
CA ALA A 20 -16.17 -13.69 33.12
C ALA A 20 -14.77 -14.24 32.79
N ALA A 21 -14.63 -14.90 31.64
CA ALA A 21 -13.33 -15.24 31.11
C ALA A 21 -12.53 -13.91 31.04
N PRO A 22 -11.29 -13.86 31.51
CA PRO A 22 -10.50 -12.66 31.39
C PRO A 22 -10.40 -12.35 29.88
N ALA A 23 -10.98 -11.22 29.45
CA ALA A 23 -10.67 -10.66 28.15
C ALA A 23 -9.17 -10.47 28.18
N GLY A 24 -8.44 -11.24 27.35
CA GLY A 24 -6.99 -11.20 27.30
C GLY A 24 -6.56 -9.75 27.14
N ALA A 25 -5.95 -9.19 28.18
CA ALA A 25 -5.50 -7.82 28.18
C ALA A 25 -4.42 -7.71 27.11
N GLN A 26 -4.67 -6.90 26.08
CA GLN A 26 -3.67 -6.61 25.06
C GLN A 26 -2.48 -5.91 25.72
N THR A 27 -1.29 -6.44 25.52
CA THR A 27 -0.07 -5.85 26.07
C THR A 27 0.59 -4.97 25.02
N TRP A 28 0.16 -3.72 24.96
CA TRP A 28 0.74 -2.73 24.05
C TRP A 28 2.14 -2.33 24.46
N ARG A 29 3.06 -2.37 23.49
CA ARG A 29 4.44 -1.89 23.64
C ARG A 29 4.81 -0.94 22.52
N THR A 30 5.73 -0.03 22.80
CA THR A 30 6.35 0.83 21.79
C THR A 30 7.82 0.48 21.67
N LEU A 31 8.28 0.32 20.44
CA LEU A 31 9.67 0.09 20.09
C LEU A 31 10.13 1.27 19.22
N ASP A 32 11.20 1.96 19.67
CA ASP A 32 11.89 2.99 18.91
C ASP A 32 13.26 2.43 18.51
N VAL A 33 13.52 2.32 17.21
CA VAL A 33 14.78 1.76 16.67
C VAL A 33 15.28 2.61 15.53
N SER A 34 16.55 2.96 15.57
CA SER A 34 17.23 3.65 14.48
C SER A 34 18.56 3.01 14.15
N ARG A 35 19.07 3.25 12.94
CA ARG A 35 20.39 2.82 12.51
C ARG A 35 21.11 3.96 11.80
N GLN A 36 22.34 4.20 12.18
CA GLN A 36 23.20 5.21 11.55
C GLN A 36 23.53 4.83 10.11
N LEU A 37 23.57 5.84 9.25
CA LEU A 37 24.03 5.71 7.87
C LEU A 37 25.56 5.76 7.85
N HIS A 38 26.21 4.67 7.42
CA HIS A 38 27.66 4.58 7.35
C HIS A 38 28.18 4.66 5.92
N ASP A 39 27.38 4.26 4.94
CA ASP A 39 27.70 4.30 3.52
C ASP A 39 26.45 4.50 2.67
N SER A 40 26.60 4.97 1.44
CA SER A 40 25.52 5.27 0.48
C SER A 40 25.31 4.19 -0.58
N GLY A 41 25.83 2.98 -0.39
CA GLY A 41 25.64 1.88 -1.35
C GLY A 41 24.17 1.49 -1.46
N ALA A 42 23.77 0.95 -2.62
CA ALA A 42 22.39 0.55 -2.89
C ALA A 42 21.84 -0.43 -1.82
N LEU A 43 20.59 -0.28 -1.46
CA LEU A 43 19.93 -0.98 -0.37
C LEU A 43 18.63 -1.64 -0.83
N GLN A 44 18.40 -2.88 -0.44
CA GLN A 44 17.08 -3.48 -0.50
C GLN A 44 16.37 -3.26 0.82
N VAL A 45 15.19 -2.63 0.78
CA VAL A 45 14.33 -2.41 1.95
C VAL A 45 13.07 -3.24 1.81
N LYS A 46 12.80 -4.09 2.78
CA LYS A 46 11.60 -4.93 2.85
C LYS A 46 10.82 -4.59 4.10
N VAL A 47 9.58 -4.13 3.91
CA VAL A 47 8.68 -3.79 5.01
C VAL A 47 7.50 -4.76 5.01
N GLN A 48 7.27 -5.40 6.15
CA GLN A 48 6.14 -6.31 6.35
C GLN A 48 5.26 -5.78 7.47
N TYR A 49 4.00 -5.45 7.17
CA TYR A 49 3.09 -4.90 8.16
C TYR A 49 1.69 -5.49 8.02
N GLY A 50 1.28 -6.27 9.01
CA GLY A 50 0.07 -7.10 8.91
C GLY A 50 -1.24 -6.35 9.11
N ALA A 51 -1.31 -5.40 10.05
CA ALA A 51 -2.53 -4.64 10.35
C ALA A 51 -2.22 -3.37 11.15
N GLY A 52 -2.99 -2.30 10.94
CA GLY A 52 -2.87 -1.03 11.66
C GLY A 52 -2.64 0.15 10.74
N ARG A 53 -1.97 1.20 11.24
CA ARG A 53 -1.60 2.38 10.46
C ARG A 53 -0.10 2.38 10.16
N LEU A 54 0.24 2.67 8.92
CA LEU A 54 1.63 2.85 8.46
C LEU A 54 1.80 4.25 7.88
N GLU A 55 2.79 4.98 8.41
CA GLU A 55 3.29 6.21 7.83
C GLU A 55 4.75 5.99 7.40
N LEU A 56 5.06 6.25 6.12
CA LEU A 56 6.40 6.14 5.56
C LEU A 56 6.83 7.45 4.93
N HIS A 57 8.01 7.96 5.31
CA HIS A 57 8.55 9.20 4.82
C HIS A 57 10.05 9.10 4.49
N ALA A 58 10.53 10.04 3.68
CA ALA A 58 11.95 10.27 3.50
C ALA A 58 12.49 11.18 4.60
N ALA A 59 13.59 10.80 5.24
CA ALA A 59 14.27 11.62 6.22
C ALA A 59 15.63 12.13 5.72
N ALA A 60 15.79 13.45 5.72
CA ALA A 60 17.08 14.10 5.46
C ALA A 60 17.97 14.02 6.72
N THR A 61 18.33 12.82 7.15
CA THR A 61 19.09 12.58 8.36
C THR A 61 20.34 11.74 8.09
N ARG A 62 21.24 11.65 9.10
CA ARG A 62 22.40 10.74 9.05
C ARG A 62 22.05 9.32 9.47
N VAL A 63 20.77 8.98 9.61
CA VAL A 63 20.31 7.63 9.89
C VAL A 63 19.89 6.93 8.61
N LEU A 64 20.14 5.62 8.54
CA LEU A 64 19.69 4.76 7.48
C LEU A 64 18.17 4.59 7.54
N TYR A 65 17.65 4.44 8.73
CA TYR A 65 16.23 4.45 9.05
C TYR A 65 15.98 4.84 10.49
N ASP A 66 14.78 5.37 10.75
CA ASP A 66 14.18 5.53 12.07
C ASP A 66 12.80 4.88 12.05
N MET A 67 12.53 3.98 12.98
CA MET A 67 11.26 3.25 13.06
C MET A 67 10.70 3.33 14.46
N ARG A 68 9.50 3.87 14.58
CA ARG A 68 8.66 3.80 15.77
C ARG A 68 7.51 2.85 15.53
N LEU A 69 7.41 1.81 16.36
CA LEU A 69 6.42 0.76 16.23
C LEU A 69 5.67 0.57 17.54
N ARG A 70 4.34 0.80 17.50
CA ARG A 70 3.43 0.44 18.58
C ARG A 70 2.70 -0.85 18.21
N TYR A 71 2.83 -1.89 19.01
CA TYR A 71 2.39 -3.24 18.67
C TYR A 71 1.87 -4.00 19.90
N ASP A 72 1.05 -5.03 19.66
CA ASP A 72 0.61 -5.99 20.69
C ASP A 72 1.69 -7.07 20.87
N ALA A 73 2.38 -7.04 22.01
CA ALA A 73 3.51 -7.91 22.30
C ALA A 73 3.14 -9.40 22.48
N GLU A 74 1.85 -9.71 22.67
CA GLU A 74 1.39 -11.10 22.77
C GLU A 74 1.11 -11.74 21.41
N ARG A 75 0.90 -10.91 20.37
CA ARG A 75 0.45 -11.35 19.04
C ARG A 75 1.42 -11.09 17.91
N THR A 76 2.36 -10.19 18.12
CA THR A 76 3.29 -9.75 17.09
C THR A 76 4.72 -9.69 17.61
N GLU A 77 5.67 -10.02 16.75
CA GLU A 77 7.11 -9.90 16.99
C GLU A 77 7.67 -8.79 16.09
N PRO A 78 8.31 -7.76 16.64
CA PRO A 78 8.97 -6.73 15.85
C PRO A 78 10.07 -7.30 14.96
N LEU A 79 10.13 -6.80 13.73
CA LEU A 79 11.17 -7.13 12.76
C LEU A 79 12.01 -5.90 12.48
N HIS A 80 13.31 -5.94 12.82
CA HIS A 80 14.29 -4.91 12.52
C HIS A 80 15.65 -5.56 12.28
N ALA A 81 15.88 -6.07 11.09
CA ALA A 81 17.09 -6.81 10.77
C ALA A 81 17.84 -6.16 9.60
N PHE A 82 19.13 -6.07 9.71
CA PHE A 82 20.03 -5.58 8.66
C PHE A 82 21.09 -6.61 8.33
N THR A 83 21.28 -6.89 7.05
CA THR A 83 22.34 -7.72 6.50
C THR A 83 23.24 -6.86 5.63
N GLN A 84 24.58 -7.03 5.75
CA GLN A 84 25.54 -6.22 5.01
C GLN A 84 25.84 -6.78 3.60
N ASN A 85 25.87 -8.11 3.44
CA ASN A 85 26.13 -8.79 2.18
C ASN A 85 25.11 -9.90 1.94
N PRO A 86 24.10 -9.73 1.04
CA PRO A 86 23.74 -8.45 0.40
C PRO A 86 23.20 -7.42 1.40
N ARG A 87 23.22 -6.13 1.02
CA ARG A 87 22.65 -5.06 1.85
C ARG A 87 21.12 -5.13 1.83
N VAL A 88 20.57 -5.71 2.87
CA VAL A 88 19.11 -5.89 3.01
C VAL A 88 18.67 -5.42 4.38
N LEU A 89 17.69 -4.51 4.41
CA LEU A 89 17.00 -4.04 5.59
C LEU A 89 15.60 -4.65 5.63
N ARG A 90 15.23 -5.32 6.72
CA ARG A 90 13.89 -5.87 6.95
C ARG A 90 13.29 -5.20 8.17
N LEU A 91 12.10 -4.60 7.98
CA LEU A 91 11.41 -3.82 9.02
C LEU A 91 9.94 -4.24 9.13
N GLY A 92 9.34 -3.99 10.29
CA GLY A 92 7.91 -4.19 10.51
C GLY A 92 7.58 -5.20 11.60
N VAL A 93 6.69 -6.15 11.30
CA VAL A 93 6.26 -7.18 12.24
C VAL A 93 6.22 -8.55 11.58
N ARG A 94 6.69 -9.57 12.31
CA ARG A 94 6.43 -10.97 11.96
C ARG A 94 5.04 -11.36 12.45
N LYS A 95 4.30 -12.02 11.58
CA LYS A 95 2.95 -12.48 11.88
C LYS A 95 3.00 -13.68 12.83
N GLN A 96 2.45 -13.52 14.02
CA GLN A 96 2.06 -14.64 14.87
C GLN A 96 0.53 -14.59 14.99
N ASN A 97 -0.18 -15.61 14.53
CA ASN A 97 -1.64 -15.85 14.66
C ASN A 97 -2.53 -14.59 14.86
N VAL A 98 -2.83 -13.88 13.79
CA VAL A 98 -3.61 -12.65 13.85
C VAL A 98 -5.10 -12.94 13.73
N LYS A 99 -5.85 -12.79 14.82
CA LYS A 99 -7.23 -12.30 14.75
C LYS A 99 -7.15 -10.78 14.60
N VAL A 100 -7.77 -10.23 13.56
CA VAL A 100 -7.85 -8.77 13.36
C VAL A 100 -8.46 -8.17 14.63
N PRO A 101 -7.74 -7.30 15.35
CA PRO A 101 -8.31 -6.69 16.54
C PRO A 101 -9.41 -5.73 16.13
N ASN A 102 -10.58 -5.87 16.72
CA ASN A 102 -11.64 -4.86 16.65
C ASN A 102 -11.36 -3.78 17.72
N ASP A 103 -10.21 -3.11 17.59
CA ASP A 103 -9.73 -2.20 18.60
C ASP A 103 -9.82 -0.73 18.16
N ARG A 104 -10.25 0.13 19.09
CA ARG A 104 -10.34 1.58 18.88
C ARG A 104 -8.95 2.26 18.78
N ASN A 105 -7.88 1.54 19.05
CA ASN A 105 -6.52 2.04 19.05
C ASN A 105 -5.59 1.05 18.31
N PRO A 106 -5.49 1.15 16.97
CA PRO A 106 -4.77 0.20 16.14
C PRO A 106 -3.25 0.20 16.45
N ALA A 107 -2.56 -0.85 15.99
CA ALA A 107 -1.10 -0.83 15.89
C ALA A 107 -0.66 0.29 14.94
N GLU A 108 0.47 0.93 15.24
CA GLU A 108 1.00 2.04 14.45
C GLU A 108 2.46 1.82 14.15
N MET A 109 2.86 2.07 12.90
CA MET A 109 4.26 2.09 12.49
C MET A 109 4.54 3.40 11.75
N ARG A 110 5.50 4.15 12.26
CA ARG A 110 6.11 5.27 11.55
C ARG A 110 7.50 4.88 11.14
N LEU A 111 7.81 5.06 9.87
CA LEU A 111 9.08 4.68 9.27
C LEU A 111 9.64 5.83 8.45
N ASP A 112 10.79 6.32 8.87
CA ASP A 112 11.57 7.28 8.13
C ASP A 112 12.78 6.58 7.49
N LEU A 113 12.97 6.71 6.16
CA LEU A 113 14.06 6.12 5.40
C LEU A 113 15.02 7.19 4.88
N ALA A 114 16.32 6.89 4.83
CA ALA A 114 17.34 7.81 4.30
C ALA A 114 17.05 8.22 2.86
N ASP A 115 17.06 9.53 2.56
CA ASP A 115 16.94 10.07 1.21
C ASP A 115 18.27 10.09 0.42
N ALA A 116 19.38 9.75 1.07
CA ALA A 116 20.72 9.74 0.48
C ALA A 116 21.12 8.39 -0.18
N VAL A 117 20.30 7.33 -0.02
CA VAL A 117 20.65 5.97 -0.41
C VAL A 117 19.77 5.49 -1.56
N PRO A 118 20.33 5.09 -2.71
CA PRO A 118 19.57 4.40 -3.74
C PRO A 118 18.97 3.09 -3.20
N MET A 119 17.68 2.84 -3.45
CA MET A 119 17.04 1.66 -2.87
C MET A 119 16.01 0.98 -3.79
N GLU A 120 15.87 -0.32 -3.56
CA GLU A 120 14.73 -1.11 -3.99
C GLU A 120 13.82 -1.27 -2.76
N LEU A 121 12.59 -0.76 -2.84
CA LEU A 121 11.62 -0.79 -1.75
C LEU A 121 10.51 -1.79 -2.03
N SER A 122 10.30 -2.73 -1.11
CA SER A 122 9.21 -3.70 -1.16
C SER A 122 8.35 -3.58 0.10
N LEU A 123 7.05 -3.40 -0.07
CA LEU A 123 6.06 -3.24 0.98
C LEU A 123 5.02 -4.37 0.89
N GLU A 124 4.89 -5.18 1.92
CA GLU A 124 3.86 -6.21 2.08
C GLU A 124 2.87 -5.77 3.17
N LEU A 125 1.68 -5.33 2.76
CA LEU A 125 0.68 -4.73 3.63
C LEU A 125 -0.56 -5.64 3.73
N GLY A 126 -0.96 -5.99 4.95
CA GLY A 126 -2.15 -6.79 5.21
C GLY A 126 -3.43 -5.96 5.25
N ALA A 127 -3.99 -5.75 6.44
CA ALA A 127 -5.15 -4.88 6.69
C ALA A 127 -4.66 -3.53 7.26
N VAL A 128 -4.14 -2.66 6.41
CA VAL A 128 -3.37 -1.46 6.78
C VAL A 128 -3.97 -0.21 6.16
N GLU A 129 -4.10 0.85 6.95
CA GLU A 129 -4.23 2.22 6.47
C GLU A 129 -2.80 2.78 6.25
N ALA A 130 -2.40 3.01 5.00
CA ALA A 130 -1.03 3.38 4.65
C ALA A 130 -0.94 4.77 4.01
N ASP A 131 -0.10 5.63 4.58
CA ASP A 131 0.34 6.90 3.98
C ASP A 131 1.82 6.78 3.61
N LEU A 132 2.09 6.68 2.31
CA LEU A 132 3.41 6.43 1.75
C LEU A 132 3.92 7.68 1.02
N ASP A 133 4.58 8.56 1.73
CA ASP A 133 5.26 9.71 1.13
C ASP A 133 6.66 9.30 0.65
N LEU A 134 6.74 8.95 -0.63
CA LEU A 134 7.98 8.51 -1.28
C LEU A 134 8.79 9.68 -1.86
N THR A 135 8.35 10.91 -1.60
CA THR A 135 9.04 12.14 -2.02
C THR A 135 10.47 12.17 -1.50
N ARG A 136 11.43 12.48 -2.35
CA ARG A 136 12.87 12.52 -2.11
C ARG A 136 13.58 11.17 -1.91
N LEU A 137 12.87 10.06 -1.73
CA LEU A 137 13.53 8.76 -1.75
C LEU A 137 14.16 8.50 -3.12
N ARG A 138 15.31 7.84 -3.12
CA ARG A 138 16.05 7.49 -4.34
C ARG A 138 15.68 6.07 -4.76
N LEU A 139 14.49 5.90 -5.35
CA LEU A 139 13.93 4.61 -5.68
C LEU A 139 14.38 4.13 -7.05
N GLN A 140 15.01 2.95 -7.12
CA GLN A 140 15.36 2.25 -8.35
C GLN A 140 14.31 1.21 -8.72
N ARG A 141 13.58 0.70 -7.73
CA ARG A 141 12.44 -0.22 -7.88
C ARG A 141 11.48 -0.03 -6.72
N LEU A 142 10.19 -0.15 -7.02
CA LEU A 142 9.13 -0.14 -6.02
C LEU A 142 8.19 -1.33 -6.24
N ASP A 143 7.90 -2.07 -5.17
CA ASP A 143 6.95 -3.18 -5.15
C ASP A 143 6.03 -2.99 -3.95
N VAL A 144 4.73 -2.82 -4.17
CA VAL A 144 3.72 -2.63 -3.13
C VAL A 144 2.64 -3.68 -3.29
N GLN A 145 2.53 -4.56 -2.32
CA GLN A 145 1.50 -5.58 -2.24
C GLN A 145 0.54 -5.25 -1.11
N THR A 146 -0.74 -5.07 -1.43
CA THR A 146 -1.79 -4.77 -0.46
C THR A 146 -2.89 -5.83 -0.51
N ASN A 147 -3.35 -6.32 0.65
CA ASN A 147 -4.41 -7.32 0.68
C ASN A 147 -5.79 -6.68 0.96
N ALA A 148 -5.99 -6.12 2.15
CA ALA A 148 -7.25 -5.48 2.54
C ALA A 148 -6.94 -4.10 3.13
N SER A 149 -6.41 -3.20 2.31
CA SER A 149 -5.80 -1.94 2.74
C SER A 149 -6.48 -0.73 2.11
N GLU A 150 -6.34 0.40 2.76
CA GLU A 150 -6.50 1.72 2.15
C GLU A 150 -5.13 2.37 2.12
N ALA A 151 -4.59 2.61 0.90
CA ALA A 151 -3.24 3.12 0.74
C ALA A 151 -3.20 4.35 -0.15
N THR A 152 -2.46 5.36 0.30
CA THR A 152 -2.10 6.53 -0.51
C THR A 152 -0.60 6.56 -0.69
N LEU A 153 -0.15 6.66 -1.94
CA LEU A 153 1.23 6.75 -2.35
C LEU A 153 1.43 8.06 -3.11
N ARG A 154 2.48 8.82 -2.80
CA ARG A 154 2.72 10.12 -3.47
C ARG A 154 4.19 10.40 -3.71
N PHE A 155 4.43 11.16 -4.80
CA PHE A 155 5.72 11.73 -5.18
C PHE A 155 5.56 13.24 -5.41
N ASP A 156 5.79 14.08 -4.39
CA ASP A 156 5.60 15.54 -4.53
C ASP A 156 6.74 16.24 -5.27
N SER A 157 7.88 15.57 -5.46
CA SER A 157 8.98 15.99 -6.31
C SER A 157 9.55 14.81 -7.10
N PRO A 158 10.26 15.09 -8.22
CA PRO A 158 10.84 14.03 -9.04
C PRO A 158 11.81 13.14 -8.28
N ASN A 159 11.65 11.83 -8.42
CA ASN A 159 12.61 10.84 -7.97
C ASN A 159 13.97 11.10 -8.63
N PRO A 160 15.04 11.30 -7.85
CA PRO A 160 16.35 11.59 -8.40
C PRO A 160 16.99 10.40 -9.14
N GLU A 161 16.52 9.17 -8.88
CA GLU A 161 16.97 7.98 -9.58
C GLU A 161 16.03 7.60 -10.72
N PRO A 162 16.54 7.07 -11.84
CA PRO A 162 15.71 6.37 -12.81
C PRO A 162 15.16 5.10 -12.17
N MET A 163 13.82 5.02 -12.09
CA MET A 163 13.15 3.81 -11.61
C MET A 163 12.88 2.86 -12.76
N THR A 164 13.40 1.63 -12.67
CA THR A 164 13.21 0.63 -13.72
C THR A 164 11.78 0.09 -13.73
N SER A 165 11.22 -0.18 -12.56
CA SER A 165 9.86 -0.71 -12.46
C SER A 165 9.18 -0.31 -11.15
N MET A 166 7.86 -0.09 -11.26
CA MET A 166 6.93 0.05 -10.15
C MET A 166 5.82 -1.00 -10.30
N ARG A 167 5.67 -1.87 -9.30
CA ARG A 167 4.60 -2.87 -9.25
C ARG A 167 3.67 -2.56 -8.09
N LEU A 168 2.35 -2.56 -8.38
CA LEU A 168 1.30 -2.30 -7.41
C LEU A 168 0.28 -3.46 -7.48
N ASP A 169 0.36 -4.40 -6.55
CA ASP A 169 -0.57 -5.52 -6.42
C ASP A 169 -1.62 -5.17 -5.36
N VAL A 170 -2.86 -4.97 -5.79
CA VAL A 170 -3.98 -4.49 -4.97
C VAL A 170 -5.03 -5.59 -4.85
N GLY A 171 -5.10 -6.28 -3.72
CA GLY A 171 -6.03 -7.37 -3.49
C GLY A 171 -7.49 -6.90 -3.37
N ALA A 172 -8.06 -6.90 -2.16
CA ALA A 172 -9.38 -6.34 -1.88
C ALA A 172 -9.22 -4.96 -1.20
N ALA A 173 -8.77 -3.95 -1.95
CA ALA A 173 -8.23 -2.73 -1.39
C ALA A 173 -8.60 -1.47 -2.20
N SER A 174 -8.30 -0.31 -1.63
CA SER A 174 -8.33 0.99 -2.32
C SER A 174 -6.92 1.57 -2.36
N LEU A 175 -6.45 1.94 -3.54
CA LEU A 175 -5.13 2.55 -3.73
C LEU A 175 -5.25 3.88 -4.47
N LYS A 176 -4.61 4.92 -3.93
CA LYS A 176 -4.39 6.20 -4.61
C LYS A 176 -2.90 6.40 -4.83
N ALA A 177 -2.50 6.55 -6.09
CA ALA A 177 -1.12 6.85 -6.45
C ALA A 177 -1.07 8.23 -7.13
N LEU A 178 -0.39 9.17 -6.50
CA LEU A 178 -0.43 10.58 -6.85
C LEU A 178 0.90 11.05 -7.44
N ARG A 179 0.81 11.83 -8.53
CA ARG A 179 1.93 12.45 -9.23
C ARG A 179 2.96 11.42 -9.74
N LEU A 180 2.47 10.38 -10.39
CA LEU A 180 3.28 9.26 -10.88
C LEU A 180 4.35 9.65 -11.90
N ALA A 181 4.22 10.77 -12.63
CA ALA A 181 5.29 11.28 -13.47
C ALA A 181 6.57 11.56 -12.67
N ASN A 182 6.43 12.03 -11.42
CA ASN A 182 7.56 12.26 -10.52
C ASN A 182 8.25 10.97 -10.05
N ALA A 183 7.62 9.82 -10.18
CA ALA A 183 8.28 8.54 -9.87
C ALA A 183 9.47 8.26 -10.79
N ASN A 184 9.53 8.89 -11.99
CA ASN A 184 10.58 8.70 -12.99
C ASN A 184 10.72 7.23 -13.40
N ALA A 185 9.59 6.50 -13.44
CA ALA A 185 9.53 5.08 -13.75
C ALA A 185 9.52 4.84 -15.26
N GLU A 186 10.15 3.75 -15.69
CA GLU A 186 10.09 3.27 -17.07
C GLU A 186 8.85 2.42 -17.29
N GLU A 187 8.55 1.56 -16.34
CA GLU A 187 7.42 0.64 -16.37
C GLU A 187 6.64 0.68 -15.05
N ILE A 188 5.30 0.78 -15.16
CA ILE A 188 4.37 0.64 -14.05
C ILE A 188 3.45 -0.54 -14.37
N SER A 189 3.31 -1.47 -13.42
CA SER A 189 2.38 -2.59 -13.49
C SER A 189 1.42 -2.51 -12.33
N VAL A 190 0.12 -2.57 -12.59
CA VAL A 190 -0.95 -2.53 -11.61
C VAL A 190 -1.86 -3.72 -11.80
N ASP A 191 -1.95 -4.57 -10.79
CA ASP A 191 -2.88 -5.69 -10.72
C ASP A 191 -3.90 -5.40 -9.62
N ALA A 192 -5.15 -5.14 -10.02
CA ALA A 192 -6.25 -4.82 -9.11
C ALA A 192 -7.26 -5.98 -9.07
N GLY A 193 -7.28 -6.71 -7.97
CA GLY A 193 -8.21 -7.80 -7.73
C GLY A 193 -9.64 -7.29 -7.54
N VAL A 194 -9.98 -6.77 -6.36
CA VAL A 194 -11.31 -6.21 -6.04
C VAL A 194 -11.14 -4.85 -5.38
N GLY A 195 -11.68 -3.78 -5.98
CA GLY A 195 -11.61 -2.44 -5.39
C GLY A 195 -11.42 -1.31 -6.37
N ASN A 196 -10.89 -0.21 -5.86
CA ASN A 196 -10.69 1.00 -6.67
C ASN A 196 -9.20 1.39 -6.68
N VAL A 197 -8.70 1.73 -7.85
CA VAL A 197 -7.34 2.23 -8.04
C VAL A 197 -7.38 3.58 -8.76
N ASP A 198 -6.89 4.61 -8.10
CA ASP A 198 -6.75 5.96 -8.65
C ASP A 198 -5.29 6.23 -8.99
N LEU A 199 -4.96 6.39 -10.27
CA LEU A 199 -3.62 6.68 -10.76
C LEU A 199 -3.58 8.09 -11.37
N ASP A 200 -2.86 8.99 -10.73
CA ASP A 200 -2.63 10.35 -11.23
C ASP A 200 -1.23 10.48 -11.80
N PHE A 201 -1.14 10.69 -13.11
CA PHE A 201 0.11 10.88 -13.86
C PHE A 201 0.56 12.34 -13.93
N GLY A 202 0.06 13.20 -13.06
CA GLY A 202 0.58 14.54 -12.86
C GLY A 202 2.05 14.54 -12.39
N GLY A 203 2.67 15.72 -12.43
CA GLY A 203 4.07 15.91 -12.04
C GLY A 203 4.99 16.24 -13.21
N GLU A 204 6.30 16.14 -13.01
CA GLU A 204 7.33 16.41 -14.01
C GLU A 204 7.67 15.16 -14.80
N TRP A 205 7.33 15.15 -16.08
CA TRP A 205 7.67 14.07 -17.01
C TRP A 205 9.12 14.19 -17.46
N ARG A 206 9.94 13.15 -17.20
CA ARG A 206 11.35 13.09 -17.59
C ARG A 206 11.65 12.08 -18.68
N ARG A 207 10.72 11.15 -18.91
CA ARG A 207 10.83 10.05 -19.89
C ARG A 207 9.46 9.59 -20.37
N ASP A 208 9.46 8.80 -21.45
CA ASP A 208 8.31 8.00 -21.82
C ASP A 208 8.09 6.90 -20.77
N MET A 209 6.84 6.47 -20.60
CA MET A 209 6.43 5.49 -19.60
C MET A 209 5.50 4.44 -20.22
N SER A 210 5.60 3.21 -19.73
CA SER A 210 4.66 2.14 -20.01
C SER A 210 3.84 1.81 -18.78
N LEU A 211 2.53 1.61 -18.96
CA LEU A 211 1.60 1.18 -17.92
C LEU A 211 0.89 -0.08 -18.37
N ASP A 212 1.01 -1.14 -17.59
CA ASP A 212 0.16 -2.32 -17.70
C ASP A 212 -0.83 -2.30 -16.52
N VAL A 213 -2.13 -2.21 -16.80
CA VAL A 213 -3.17 -2.19 -15.77
C VAL A 213 -4.18 -3.32 -16.01
N GLU A 214 -4.32 -4.19 -15.01
CA GLU A 214 -5.29 -5.27 -14.98
C GLU A 214 -6.29 -5.04 -13.84
N VAL A 215 -7.61 -5.11 -14.17
CA VAL A 215 -8.70 -4.95 -13.20
C VAL A 215 -9.62 -6.16 -13.29
N SER A 216 -9.64 -6.96 -12.22
CA SER A 216 -10.52 -8.13 -12.13
C SER A 216 -11.95 -7.72 -11.81
N LEU A 217 -12.20 -7.02 -10.69
CA LEU A 217 -13.51 -6.51 -10.27
C LEU A 217 -13.37 -5.16 -9.55
N GLY A 218 -13.86 -4.09 -10.15
CA GLY A 218 -13.74 -2.74 -9.60
C GLY A 218 -13.44 -1.71 -10.66
N VAL A 219 -12.81 -0.61 -10.29
CA VAL A 219 -12.54 0.50 -11.20
C VAL A 219 -11.09 0.97 -11.07
N ALA A 220 -10.41 1.14 -12.21
CA ALA A 220 -9.16 1.88 -12.29
C ALA A 220 -9.41 3.23 -12.98
N HIS A 221 -9.16 4.31 -12.25
CA HIS A 221 -9.22 5.68 -12.77
C HIS A 221 -7.82 6.17 -13.11
N LEU A 222 -7.61 6.52 -14.35
CA LEU A 222 -6.34 7.02 -14.88
C LEU A 222 -6.50 8.49 -15.24
N ARG A 223 -5.76 9.39 -14.61
CA ARG A 223 -5.72 10.81 -14.95
C ARG A 223 -4.37 11.15 -15.57
N VAL A 224 -4.39 11.56 -16.84
CA VAL A 224 -3.18 11.88 -17.62
C VAL A 224 -3.24 13.34 -18.09
N PRO A 225 -2.16 14.13 -17.90
CA PRO A 225 -2.12 15.51 -18.39
C PRO A 225 -2.25 15.59 -19.92
N SER A 226 -2.94 16.62 -20.40
CA SER A 226 -3.24 16.81 -21.84
C SER A 226 -2.02 17.09 -22.72
N ASP A 227 -0.87 17.45 -22.15
CA ASP A 227 0.39 17.64 -22.89
C ASP A 227 1.17 16.32 -23.10
N VAL A 228 0.73 15.22 -22.49
CA VAL A 228 1.33 13.88 -22.64
C VAL A 228 0.62 13.14 -23.76
N GLY A 229 1.38 12.56 -24.69
CA GLY A 229 0.83 11.68 -25.72
C GLY A 229 0.37 10.34 -25.13
N VAL A 230 -0.86 9.93 -25.36
CA VAL A 230 -1.43 8.69 -24.82
C VAL A 230 -1.75 7.71 -25.93
N ARG A 231 -1.34 6.45 -25.74
CA ARG A 231 -1.76 5.31 -26.58
C ARG A 231 -2.26 4.18 -25.69
N VAL A 232 -3.47 3.69 -25.94
CA VAL A 232 -4.09 2.63 -25.14
C VAL A 232 -4.43 1.42 -25.99
N GLU A 233 -3.90 0.27 -25.63
CA GLU A 233 -4.33 -1.04 -26.11
C GLU A 233 -5.25 -1.67 -25.07
N VAL A 234 -6.49 -2.01 -25.49
CA VAL A 234 -7.50 -2.53 -24.58
C VAL A 234 -7.77 -4.00 -24.86
N ARG A 235 -7.62 -4.83 -23.83
CA ARG A 235 -8.11 -6.20 -23.79
C ARG A 235 -9.27 -6.25 -22.80
N LYS A 236 -10.40 -6.77 -23.23
CA LYS A 236 -11.59 -6.90 -22.36
C LYS A 236 -12.29 -8.21 -22.60
N ALA A 237 -12.67 -8.88 -21.51
CA ALA A 237 -13.55 -10.03 -21.54
C ALA A 237 -15.01 -9.57 -21.41
N LEU A 238 -15.43 -9.19 -20.19
CA LEU A 238 -16.76 -8.67 -19.89
C LEU A 238 -16.73 -7.25 -19.31
N GLY A 239 -15.52 -6.71 -19.06
CA GLY A 239 -15.30 -5.37 -18.50
C GLY A 239 -15.49 -4.26 -19.53
N SER A 240 -15.31 -3.01 -19.09
CA SER A 240 -15.44 -1.81 -19.92
C SER A 240 -14.17 -0.94 -19.87
N PHE A 241 -14.00 -0.17 -20.94
CA PHE A 241 -13.03 0.92 -21.03
C PHE A 241 -13.77 2.19 -21.44
N GLU A 242 -13.66 3.23 -20.64
CA GLU A 242 -14.21 4.56 -20.89
C GLU A 242 -13.07 5.56 -20.97
N HIS A 243 -13.18 6.56 -21.84
CA HIS A 243 -12.14 7.54 -22.04
C HIS A 243 -12.68 8.87 -22.52
N ASP A 244 -11.96 9.95 -22.22
CA ASP A 244 -12.14 11.26 -22.78
C ASP A 244 -10.96 11.61 -23.70
N GLY A 245 -11.23 12.24 -24.85
CA GLY A 245 -10.23 12.84 -25.72
C GLY A 245 -9.32 11.86 -26.47
N LEU A 246 -9.71 10.58 -26.64
CA LEU A 246 -8.97 9.62 -27.45
C LEU A 246 -9.72 9.22 -28.71
N GLU A 247 -8.99 9.02 -29.80
CA GLU A 247 -9.51 8.51 -31.07
C GLU A 247 -9.01 7.10 -31.34
N LYS A 248 -9.90 6.23 -31.85
CA LYS A 248 -9.56 4.86 -32.19
C LYS A 248 -8.91 4.78 -33.56
N ARG A 249 -7.67 4.28 -33.64
CA ARG A 249 -6.91 4.03 -34.87
C ARG A 249 -6.23 2.67 -34.78
N ASP A 250 -6.27 1.86 -35.84
CA ASP A 250 -5.54 0.59 -35.96
C ASP A 250 -5.64 -0.35 -34.71
N GLY A 251 -6.82 -0.40 -34.11
CA GLY A 251 -7.09 -1.28 -32.99
C GLY A 251 -6.68 -0.75 -31.61
N ALA A 252 -6.06 0.42 -31.55
CA ALA A 252 -5.70 1.12 -30.31
C ALA A 252 -6.38 2.50 -30.25
N TYR A 253 -6.34 3.12 -29.06
CA TYR A 253 -6.84 4.48 -28.83
C TYR A 253 -5.65 5.42 -28.69
N TYR A 254 -5.73 6.62 -29.28
CA TYR A 254 -4.67 7.62 -29.32
C TYR A 254 -5.20 8.99 -28.92
N SER A 255 -4.41 9.75 -28.15
CA SER A 255 -4.63 11.17 -27.98
C SER A 255 -4.29 11.95 -29.25
N GLU A 256 -4.91 13.11 -29.45
CA GLU A 256 -4.68 13.97 -30.62
C GLU A 256 -3.18 14.32 -30.79
N ASN A 257 -2.51 14.56 -29.68
CA ASN A 257 -1.09 14.96 -29.63
C ASN A 257 -0.08 13.79 -29.63
N TRP A 258 -0.52 12.53 -29.83
CA TRP A 258 0.36 11.36 -29.74
C TRP A 258 1.66 11.50 -30.55
N ASP A 259 1.58 12.00 -31.77
CA ASP A 259 2.72 12.09 -32.67
C ASP A 259 3.65 13.28 -32.38
N THR A 260 3.15 14.31 -31.68
CA THR A 260 3.87 15.57 -31.41
C THR A 260 4.26 15.78 -29.96
N ALA A 261 3.68 15.03 -29.03
CA ALA A 261 3.95 15.16 -27.61
C ALA A 261 5.43 14.86 -27.29
N ARG A 262 5.98 15.64 -26.36
CA ARG A 262 7.37 15.47 -25.88
C ARG A 262 7.54 14.14 -25.16
N HIS A 263 6.56 13.76 -24.35
CA HIS A 263 6.53 12.51 -23.56
C HIS A 263 5.29 11.71 -23.88
N ARG A 264 5.40 10.39 -23.76
CA ARG A 264 4.36 9.44 -24.15
C ARG A 264 4.09 8.43 -23.05
N LEU A 265 2.81 8.15 -22.83
CA LEU A 265 2.34 7.06 -22.00
C LEU A 265 1.73 5.98 -22.89
N ARG A 266 2.30 4.78 -22.83
CA ARG A 266 1.76 3.58 -23.48
C ARG A 266 1.04 2.76 -22.46
N ILE A 267 -0.26 2.54 -22.66
CA ILE A 267 -1.12 1.83 -21.72
C ILE A 267 -1.57 0.53 -22.35
N ARG A 268 -1.42 -0.58 -21.61
CA ARG A 268 -2.17 -1.81 -21.84
C ARG A 268 -3.17 -1.92 -20.71
N ALA A 269 -4.46 -1.93 -21.07
CA ALA A 269 -5.56 -2.00 -20.12
C ALA A 269 -6.30 -3.33 -20.31
N GLU A 270 -6.42 -4.10 -19.22
CA GLU A 270 -7.20 -5.32 -19.19
C GLU A 270 -8.28 -5.22 -18.11
N ALA A 271 -9.55 -5.49 -18.49
CA ALA A 271 -10.68 -5.48 -17.59
C ALA A 271 -11.50 -6.78 -17.77
N THR A 272 -11.54 -7.62 -16.72
CA THR A 272 -12.29 -8.89 -16.75
C THR A 272 -13.76 -8.65 -16.45
N LEU A 273 -14.12 -8.20 -15.26
CA LEU A 273 -15.47 -7.77 -14.84
C LEU A 273 -15.46 -6.33 -14.30
N GLY A 274 -14.32 -5.69 -14.39
CA GLY A 274 -14.08 -4.34 -13.91
C GLY A 274 -14.21 -3.29 -15.01
N LYS A 275 -13.78 -2.08 -14.67
CA LYS A 275 -13.78 -0.92 -15.54
C LYS A 275 -12.44 -0.18 -15.48
N VAL A 276 -11.97 0.27 -16.63
CA VAL A 276 -10.86 1.23 -16.70
C VAL A 276 -11.40 2.54 -17.28
N GLU A 277 -11.22 3.62 -16.56
CA GLU A 277 -11.60 4.98 -16.95
C GLU A 277 -10.34 5.83 -17.16
N LEU A 278 -10.25 6.53 -18.28
CA LEU A 278 -9.14 7.40 -18.58
C LEU A 278 -9.62 8.81 -18.86
N GLU A 279 -9.14 9.76 -18.08
CA GLU A 279 -9.29 11.20 -18.27
C GLU A 279 -7.99 11.78 -18.85
N HIS A 280 -8.04 12.38 -20.03
CA HIS A 280 -6.92 13.08 -20.65
C HIS A 280 -7.20 14.58 -20.67
N ARG A 281 -6.65 15.33 -19.68
CA ARG A 281 -7.00 16.73 -19.41
C ARG A 281 -5.83 17.59 -18.94
#